data_8fc878fcac6ad38f2548242047f4e400
#
_entry.id   8fc878fcac6ad38f2548242047f4e400
#
_cell.length_a   1.000
_cell.length_b   1.000
_cell.length_c   1.000
_cell.angle_alpha   90.00
_cell.angle_beta   90.00
_cell.angle_gamma   90.00
#
_symmetry.space_group_name_H-M   'P 1'
#
loop_
_entity.id
_entity.type
_entity.pdbx_description
1 polymer ?
#
loop_
_entity_poly.entity_id
_entity_poly.type
_entity_poly.pdbx_seq_one_letter_code
_entity_poly.pdbx_strand_id
1 'polypeptide(L)'
;MSLGTRPTRKALSSLYSVLDYTDHLRLNEPDLGYTTTASSSNPEVNRYRDILAYDHALIPAGGPYLNAAYIPPFHPTSLSFITSQAPLPDTYTAFYTHLVQQRVRVLVNLTPLTEKGRIKANQYWSSTASDGGGEIMLDNGWRITSTDETKIDLEGGQSSLIRRVISIDFSPSPPPNFLGGTRWGVTQFHLTSWPDHGVFPATTLLELMRETQMVAMPKIYPPPPTWIHCSAGVGRSGTLAAAYIAQAAIGVAKQASDQGGWGEEASKTVYQRDMEAELWDLPVRIVEHLRRYRARMVQTIDQFEAVYEIVARLATEAGLLVGEAKK
;
A
#
# COMPACT_ATOMS: atom_id res chain seq x y z
N MET A 1 22.13 12.16 -12.66
CA MET A 1 21.56 12.92 -13.78
C MET A 1 20.27 13.53 -13.27
N SER A 2 20.18 14.83 -13.17
CA SER A 2 18.95 15.52 -12.76
C SER A 2 17.96 15.46 -13.92
N LEU A 3 16.77 14.89 -13.68
CA LEU A 3 15.71 14.77 -14.68
C LEU A 3 14.87 16.05 -14.65
N GLY A 4 15.36 17.13 -15.31
CA GLY A 4 14.62 18.41 -15.40
C GLY A 4 13.29 18.36 -16.15
N THR A 5 12.89 17.18 -16.67
CA THR A 5 11.64 16.95 -17.41
C THR A 5 11.14 15.53 -17.15
N ARG A 6 9.83 15.28 -17.38
CA ARG A 6 9.24 13.93 -17.30
C ARG A 6 10.06 12.93 -18.13
N PRO A 7 10.50 11.80 -17.55
CA PRO A 7 11.29 10.80 -18.28
C PRO A 7 10.48 10.19 -19.43
N THR A 8 11.16 9.91 -20.54
CA THR A 8 10.56 9.12 -21.63
C THR A 8 10.34 7.67 -21.20
N ARG A 9 9.41 6.96 -21.86
CA ARG A 9 9.16 5.52 -21.58
C ARG A 9 10.44 4.68 -21.68
N LYS A 10 11.36 5.02 -22.60
CA LYS A 10 12.66 4.35 -22.70
C LYS A 10 13.52 4.58 -21.46
N ALA A 11 13.56 5.81 -20.94
CA ALA A 11 14.28 6.12 -19.71
C ALA A 11 13.64 5.41 -18.51
N LEU A 12 12.30 5.40 -18.41
CA LEU A 12 11.57 4.68 -17.37
C LEU A 12 11.86 3.18 -17.40
N SER A 13 11.91 2.57 -18.60
CA SER A 13 12.26 1.16 -18.75
C SER A 13 13.68 0.86 -18.24
N SER A 14 14.63 1.75 -18.50
CA SER A 14 16.00 1.60 -17.99
C SER A 14 16.06 1.71 -16.46
N LEU A 15 15.36 2.69 -15.88
CA LEU A 15 15.28 2.86 -14.42
C LEU A 15 14.60 1.66 -13.77
N TYR A 16 13.51 1.18 -14.35
CA TYR A 16 12.80 0.00 -13.87
C TYR A 16 13.67 -1.26 -13.90
N SER A 17 14.45 -1.44 -14.97
CA SER A 17 15.41 -2.56 -15.08
C SER A 17 16.49 -2.51 -14.00
N VAL A 18 16.93 -1.31 -13.59
CA VAL A 18 17.87 -1.16 -12.47
C VAL A 18 17.21 -1.56 -11.14
N LEU A 19 15.94 -1.18 -10.92
CA LEU A 19 15.19 -1.60 -9.74
C LEU A 19 15.01 -3.12 -9.68
N ASP A 20 14.70 -3.77 -10.81
CA ASP A 20 14.55 -5.22 -10.89
C ASP A 20 15.88 -5.95 -10.67
N TYR A 21 16.97 -5.41 -11.23
CA TYR A 21 18.30 -5.96 -11.00
C TYR A 21 18.74 -5.82 -9.54
N THR A 22 18.41 -4.69 -8.90
CA THR A 22 18.68 -4.49 -7.48
C THR A 22 17.93 -5.49 -6.61
N ASP A 23 16.65 -5.76 -6.92
CA ASP A 23 15.89 -6.81 -6.23
C ASP A 23 16.49 -8.20 -6.45
N HIS A 24 16.97 -8.49 -7.67
CA HIS A 24 17.65 -9.74 -7.95
C HIS A 24 18.91 -9.90 -7.09
N LEU A 25 19.73 -8.85 -6.96
CA LEU A 25 20.90 -8.87 -6.08
C LEU A 25 20.49 -9.12 -4.61
N ARG A 26 19.51 -8.39 -4.10
CA ARG A 26 19.02 -8.55 -2.72
C ARG A 26 18.59 -9.98 -2.40
N LEU A 27 17.95 -10.64 -3.35
CA LEU A 27 17.42 -11.99 -3.17
C LEU A 27 18.49 -13.09 -3.32
N ASN A 28 19.61 -12.81 -4.00
CA ASN A 28 20.60 -13.82 -4.37
C ASN A 28 22.00 -13.61 -3.79
N GLU A 29 22.29 -12.40 -3.27
CA GLU A 29 23.59 -12.05 -2.68
C GLU A 29 23.47 -11.98 -1.15
N PRO A 30 23.89 -13.04 -0.41
CA PRO A 30 23.75 -13.10 1.05
C PRO A 30 24.43 -11.95 1.79
N ASP A 31 25.54 -11.45 1.24
CA ASP A 31 26.34 -10.37 1.85
C ASP A 31 25.57 -9.03 1.93
N LEU A 32 24.49 -8.89 1.18
CA LEU A 32 23.60 -7.71 1.28
C LEU A 32 22.67 -7.75 2.49
N GLY A 33 22.62 -8.87 3.22
CA GLY A 33 21.85 -9.00 4.46
C GLY A 33 20.33 -9.14 4.28
N TYR A 34 19.85 -9.38 3.05
CA TYR A 34 18.44 -9.61 2.76
C TYR A 34 18.16 -11.12 2.83
N THR A 35 17.64 -11.58 3.97
CA THR A 35 17.28 -12.99 4.16
C THR A 35 15.78 -13.20 4.07
N THR A 36 15.37 -14.41 3.67
CA THR A 36 13.97 -14.82 3.51
C THR A 36 13.71 -16.15 4.25
N THR A 37 14.44 -16.40 5.32
CA THR A 37 14.45 -17.67 6.06
C THR A 37 13.06 -18.04 6.55
N ALA A 38 12.34 -17.10 7.17
CA ALA A 38 11.00 -17.36 7.67
C ALA A 38 10.04 -17.73 6.53
N SER A 39 10.10 -17.00 5.40
CA SER A 39 9.28 -17.30 4.22
C SER A 39 9.59 -18.67 3.64
N SER A 40 10.87 -19.00 3.52
CA SER A 40 11.35 -20.26 2.93
C SER A 40 11.04 -21.47 3.83
N SER A 41 10.95 -21.25 5.14
CA SER A 41 10.61 -22.30 6.13
C SER A 41 9.11 -22.56 6.27
N ASN A 42 8.26 -21.71 5.67
CA ASN A 42 6.79 -21.81 5.74
C ASN A 42 6.15 -21.77 4.32
N PRO A 43 6.56 -22.65 3.40
CA PRO A 43 6.11 -22.59 2.00
C PRO A 43 4.61 -22.85 1.82
N GLU A 44 3.97 -23.57 2.73
CA GLU A 44 2.55 -23.95 2.68
C GLU A 44 1.61 -22.78 2.94
N VAL A 45 2.08 -21.77 3.68
CA VAL A 45 1.31 -20.56 3.97
C VAL A 45 1.68 -19.39 3.05
N ASN A 46 2.55 -19.61 2.07
CA ASN A 46 2.83 -18.66 1.00
C ASN A 46 1.92 -18.93 -0.21
N ARG A 47 1.13 -17.92 -0.61
CA ARG A 47 0.25 -18.02 -1.78
C ARG A 47 1.04 -18.20 -3.09
N TYR A 48 2.23 -17.61 -3.16
CA TYR A 48 3.15 -17.66 -4.30
C TYR A 48 4.54 -18.04 -3.82
N ARG A 49 5.13 -19.04 -4.47
CA ARG A 49 6.44 -19.59 -4.09
C ARG A 49 7.60 -18.64 -4.37
N ASP A 50 7.41 -17.71 -5.30
CA ASP A 50 8.43 -16.74 -5.76
C ASP A 50 8.26 -15.35 -5.15
N ILE A 51 7.28 -15.17 -4.25
CA ILE A 51 7.05 -13.92 -3.52
C ILE A 51 7.33 -14.17 -2.03
N LEU A 52 8.57 -13.93 -1.66
CA LEU A 52 9.05 -14.15 -0.29
C LEU A 52 9.09 -12.82 0.48
N ALA A 53 8.81 -12.86 1.77
CA ALA A 53 9.00 -11.73 2.66
C ALA A 53 10.44 -11.73 3.20
N TYR A 54 11.06 -10.56 3.28
CA TYR A 54 12.35 -10.39 3.92
C TYR A 54 12.21 -10.50 5.45
N ASP A 55 13.14 -11.20 6.10
CA ASP A 55 13.11 -11.43 7.54
C ASP A 55 13.15 -10.12 8.35
N HIS A 56 13.96 -9.14 7.90
CA HIS A 56 14.08 -7.83 8.56
C HIS A 56 12.83 -6.95 8.43
N ALA A 57 11.94 -7.27 7.49
CA ALA A 57 10.72 -6.52 7.20
C ALA A 57 9.45 -7.23 7.67
N LEU A 58 9.55 -8.36 8.35
CA LEU A 58 8.40 -9.02 8.93
C LEU A 58 7.68 -8.10 9.91
N ILE A 59 6.38 -8.32 10.10
CA ILE A 59 5.56 -7.48 10.98
C ILE A 59 6.15 -7.50 12.41
N PRO A 60 6.43 -6.33 13.01
CA PRO A 60 6.96 -6.25 14.37
C PRO A 60 5.99 -6.83 15.41
N ALA A 61 6.49 -7.05 16.63
CA ALA A 61 5.76 -7.49 17.82
C ALA A 61 5.50 -8.99 17.92
N GLY A 62 6.12 -9.81 17.08
CA GLY A 62 5.98 -11.26 17.17
C GLY A 62 4.58 -11.74 16.79
N GLY A 63 4.45 -13.04 16.57
CA GLY A 63 3.20 -13.67 16.17
C GLY A 63 3.48 -14.78 15.18
N PRO A 64 2.46 -15.51 14.75
CA PRO A 64 2.61 -16.51 13.70
C PRO A 64 3.12 -15.89 12.41
N TYR A 65 3.93 -16.64 11.67
CA TYR A 65 4.42 -16.18 10.37
C TYR A 65 3.25 -15.86 9.43
N LEU A 66 3.39 -14.74 8.71
CA LEU A 66 2.52 -14.33 7.63
C LEU A 66 3.40 -13.74 6.51
N ASN A 67 3.12 -14.08 5.26
CA ASN A 67 3.80 -13.44 4.12
C ASN A 67 3.32 -11.99 3.97
N ALA A 68 3.88 -11.14 4.79
CA ALA A 68 3.61 -9.72 4.91
C ALA A 68 4.88 -8.96 5.26
N ALA A 69 4.92 -7.68 4.93
CA ALA A 69 6.02 -6.80 5.25
C ALA A 69 5.51 -5.50 5.89
N TYR A 70 6.16 -5.08 6.97
CA TYR A 70 6.03 -3.74 7.51
C TYR A 70 6.94 -2.80 6.75
N ILE A 71 6.38 -1.73 6.22
CA ILE A 71 7.08 -0.69 5.49
C ILE A 71 7.08 0.57 6.34
N PRO A 72 8.23 0.98 6.88
CA PRO A 72 8.33 2.18 7.70
C PRO A 72 8.12 3.44 6.89
N PRO A 73 7.94 4.60 7.55
CA PRO A 73 7.75 5.86 6.87
C PRO A 73 8.88 6.20 5.88
N PHE A 74 8.49 6.68 4.72
CA PHE A 74 9.38 7.32 3.76
C PHE A 74 9.60 8.77 4.17
N HIS A 75 10.85 9.15 4.51
CA HIS A 75 11.15 10.52 4.89
C HIS A 75 10.89 11.50 3.72
N PRO A 76 10.20 12.66 3.95
CA PRO A 76 9.82 13.23 5.25
C PRO A 76 8.39 12.88 5.71
N THR A 77 7.76 11.85 5.20
CA THR A 77 6.38 11.47 5.56
C THR A 77 6.34 10.67 6.86
N SER A 78 5.15 10.57 7.48
CA SER A 78 4.93 9.75 8.68
C SER A 78 4.09 8.49 8.40
N LEU A 79 3.75 8.23 7.13
CA LEU A 79 2.91 7.10 6.75
C LEU A 79 3.69 5.80 6.76
N SER A 80 3.18 4.81 7.46
CA SER A 80 3.67 3.43 7.43
C SER A 80 2.61 2.50 6.85
N PHE A 81 3.06 1.39 6.30
CA PHE A 81 2.18 0.41 5.66
C PHE A 81 2.51 -1.00 6.12
N ILE A 82 1.52 -1.87 6.06
CA ILE A 82 1.72 -3.30 6.03
C ILE A 82 1.22 -3.78 4.67
N THR A 83 2.07 -4.47 3.92
CA THR A 83 1.69 -5.07 2.65
C THR A 83 1.80 -6.58 2.73
N SER A 84 0.76 -7.30 2.31
CA SER A 84 0.73 -8.75 2.39
C SER A 84 0.15 -9.40 1.14
N GLN A 85 0.39 -10.68 0.98
CA GLN A 85 -0.47 -11.49 0.12
C GLN A 85 -1.92 -11.46 0.61
N ALA A 86 -2.90 -11.80 -0.23
CA ALA A 86 -4.24 -12.12 0.23
C ALA A 86 -4.17 -13.31 1.19
N PRO A 87 -4.75 -13.22 2.40
CA PRO A 87 -4.65 -14.28 3.38
C PRO A 87 -5.22 -15.59 2.86
N LEU A 88 -4.57 -16.71 3.19
CA LEU A 88 -5.05 -18.06 2.96
C LEU A 88 -5.92 -18.48 4.16
N PRO A 89 -6.86 -19.44 4.02
CA PRO A 89 -7.67 -19.89 5.15
C PRO A 89 -6.85 -20.25 6.39
N ASP A 90 -5.77 -20.98 6.22
CA ASP A 90 -4.87 -21.41 7.30
C ASP A 90 -4.06 -20.26 7.92
N THR A 91 -4.12 -19.05 7.34
CA THR A 91 -3.43 -17.86 7.85
C THR A 91 -4.38 -16.82 8.47
N TYR A 92 -5.69 -17.08 8.55
CA TYR A 92 -6.64 -16.10 9.07
C TYR A 92 -6.35 -15.72 10.51
N THR A 93 -6.03 -16.68 11.36
CA THR A 93 -5.67 -16.42 12.76
C THR A 93 -4.43 -15.50 12.85
N ALA A 94 -3.38 -15.77 12.09
CA ALA A 94 -2.20 -14.92 12.01
C ALA A 94 -2.54 -13.51 11.49
N PHE A 95 -3.30 -13.43 10.41
CA PHE A 95 -3.71 -12.17 9.78
C PHE A 95 -4.47 -11.26 10.75
N TYR A 96 -5.49 -11.78 11.42
CA TYR A 96 -6.29 -11.00 12.37
C TYR A 96 -5.53 -10.66 13.64
N THR A 97 -4.65 -11.55 14.11
CA THR A 97 -3.76 -11.26 15.24
C THR A 97 -2.88 -10.05 14.94
N HIS A 98 -2.24 -10.03 13.77
CA HIS A 98 -1.40 -8.90 13.38
C HIS A 98 -2.21 -7.61 13.15
N LEU A 99 -3.42 -7.68 12.56
CA LEU A 99 -4.29 -6.51 12.42
C LEU A 99 -4.55 -5.82 13.76
N VAL A 100 -4.85 -6.61 14.79
CA VAL A 100 -5.13 -6.09 16.14
C VAL A 100 -3.85 -5.58 16.81
N GLN A 101 -2.76 -6.35 16.79
CA GLN A 101 -1.48 -5.98 17.40
C GLN A 101 -0.90 -4.69 16.82
N GLN A 102 -1.00 -4.51 15.51
CA GLN A 102 -0.53 -3.30 14.81
C GLN A 102 -1.55 -2.16 14.85
N ARG A 103 -2.68 -2.35 15.53
CA ARG A 103 -3.75 -1.36 15.67
C ARG A 103 -4.29 -0.84 14.33
N VAL A 104 -4.27 -1.70 13.30
CA VAL A 104 -4.76 -1.36 11.96
C VAL A 104 -6.23 -0.96 12.03
N ARG A 105 -6.56 0.17 11.40
CA ARG A 105 -7.93 0.68 11.28
C ARG A 105 -8.44 0.64 9.85
N VAL A 106 -7.53 0.69 8.90
CA VAL A 106 -7.83 0.68 7.46
C VAL A 106 -7.15 -0.50 6.80
N LEU A 107 -7.94 -1.31 6.14
CA LEU A 107 -7.53 -2.48 5.37
C LEU A 107 -7.99 -2.29 3.92
N VAL A 108 -7.07 -2.30 2.98
CA VAL A 108 -7.38 -2.15 1.55
C VAL A 108 -7.12 -3.44 0.81
N ASN A 109 -8.15 -4.01 0.21
CA ASN A 109 -8.10 -5.17 -0.67
C ASN A 109 -8.25 -4.71 -2.14
N LEU A 110 -7.24 -4.97 -2.96
CA LEU A 110 -7.16 -4.52 -4.36
C LEU A 110 -7.37 -5.66 -5.37
N THR A 111 -8.05 -6.73 -4.98
CA THR A 111 -8.23 -7.87 -5.87
C THR A 111 -9.59 -8.53 -5.69
N PRO A 112 -10.25 -8.97 -6.77
CA PRO A 112 -11.42 -9.83 -6.68
C PRO A 112 -11.02 -11.20 -6.08
N LEU A 113 -12.00 -11.96 -5.62
CA LEU A 113 -11.76 -13.33 -5.14
C LEU A 113 -11.28 -14.24 -6.28
N THR A 114 -11.85 -14.06 -7.47
CA THR A 114 -11.52 -14.85 -8.66
C THR A 114 -11.27 -13.93 -9.84
N GLU A 115 -10.24 -14.21 -10.62
CA GLU A 115 -9.90 -13.49 -11.85
C GLU A 115 -9.46 -14.48 -12.94
N LYS A 116 -10.08 -14.42 -14.11
CA LYS A 116 -9.82 -15.34 -15.24
C LYS A 116 -9.83 -16.82 -14.81
N GLY A 117 -10.82 -17.21 -13.99
CA GLY A 117 -10.99 -18.58 -13.51
C GLY A 117 -9.98 -19.04 -12.44
N ARG A 118 -9.11 -18.15 -11.95
CA ARG A 118 -8.14 -18.47 -10.91
C ARG A 118 -8.49 -17.77 -9.60
N ILE A 119 -8.37 -18.47 -8.48
CA ILE A 119 -8.53 -17.88 -7.14
C ILE A 119 -7.37 -16.92 -6.89
N LYS A 120 -7.69 -15.65 -6.64
CA LYS A 120 -6.74 -14.57 -6.35
C LYS A 120 -6.73 -14.19 -4.87
N ALA A 121 -7.87 -14.34 -4.21
CA ALA A 121 -8.03 -14.15 -2.77
C ALA A 121 -9.09 -15.11 -2.24
N ASN A 122 -9.00 -15.46 -0.97
CA ASN A 122 -10.06 -16.14 -0.23
C ASN A 122 -10.86 -15.11 0.55
N GLN A 123 -12.14 -15.33 0.73
CA GLN A 123 -12.98 -14.46 1.55
C GLN A 123 -12.63 -14.69 3.02
N TYR A 124 -12.05 -13.70 3.66
CA TYR A 124 -11.65 -13.73 5.06
C TYR A 124 -12.59 -12.91 5.96
N TRP A 125 -13.60 -12.24 5.39
CA TRP A 125 -14.66 -11.54 6.12
C TRP A 125 -15.93 -12.36 6.13
N SER A 126 -16.78 -12.17 7.14
CA SER A 126 -18.06 -12.84 7.23
C SER A 126 -19.08 -12.27 6.26
N SER A 127 -20.11 -13.03 5.93
CA SER A 127 -21.30 -12.50 5.24
C SER A 127 -21.99 -11.46 6.11
N THR A 128 -22.58 -10.45 5.47
CA THR A 128 -23.36 -9.42 6.16
C THR A 128 -24.76 -9.92 6.51
N ALA A 129 -25.49 -9.17 7.34
CA ALA A 129 -26.87 -9.52 7.71
C ALA A 129 -27.80 -9.62 6.49
N SER A 130 -27.55 -8.82 5.44
CA SER A 130 -28.26 -8.86 4.15
C SER A 130 -28.07 -10.18 3.40
N ASP A 131 -26.93 -10.85 3.60
CA ASP A 131 -26.57 -12.11 2.94
C ASP A 131 -26.84 -13.34 3.84
N GLY A 132 -27.72 -13.19 4.84
CA GLY A 132 -28.08 -14.25 5.78
C GLY A 132 -27.25 -14.25 7.08
N GLY A 133 -26.33 -13.30 7.22
CA GLY A 133 -25.46 -13.19 8.39
C GLY A 133 -24.48 -14.35 8.52
N GLY A 134 -23.39 -14.13 9.19
CA GLY A 134 -22.40 -15.17 9.46
C GLY A 134 -21.28 -14.68 10.35
N GLU A 135 -20.55 -15.63 10.90
CA GLU A 135 -19.34 -15.36 11.66
C GLU A 135 -18.23 -16.30 11.22
N ILE A 136 -16.99 -15.87 11.33
CA ILE A 136 -15.82 -16.73 11.16
C ILE A 136 -15.23 -16.94 12.55
N MET A 137 -15.16 -18.20 12.98
CA MET A 137 -14.43 -18.57 14.21
C MET A 137 -13.00 -18.89 13.83
N LEU A 138 -12.05 -18.22 14.49
CA LEU A 138 -10.63 -18.48 14.34
C LEU A 138 -10.16 -19.55 15.32
N ASP A 139 -9.04 -20.21 15.02
CA ASP A 139 -8.47 -21.28 15.85
C ASP A 139 -8.13 -20.83 17.28
N ASN A 140 -7.85 -19.55 17.47
CA ASN A 140 -7.61 -18.95 18.78
C ASN A 140 -8.88 -18.55 19.53
N GLY A 141 -10.06 -18.90 19.01
CA GLY A 141 -11.37 -18.61 19.59
C GLY A 141 -11.90 -17.20 19.30
N TRP A 142 -11.21 -16.41 18.51
CA TRP A 142 -11.71 -15.09 18.11
C TRP A 142 -12.81 -15.20 17.09
N ARG A 143 -13.74 -14.25 17.14
CA ARG A 143 -14.90 -14.20 16.26
C ARG A 143 -14.82 -12.99 15.34
N ILE A 144 -15.00 -13.22 14.04
CA ILE A 144 -15.00 -12.18 13.02
C ILE A 144 -16.42 -12.02 12.49
N THR A 145 -16.92 -10.79 12.51
CA THR A 145 -18.21 -10.41 11.93
C THR A 145 -18.05 -9.19 11.04
N SER A 146 -18.90 -9.09 10.01
CA SER A 146 -18.99 -7.89 9.17
C SER A 146 -20.36 -7.25 9.40
N THR A 147 -20.39 -5.96 9.79
CA THR A 147 -21.62 -5.30 10.20
C THR A 147 -22.27 -4.50 9.09
N ASP A 148 -21.48 -3.75 8.33
CA ASP A 148 -21.97 -2.84 7.29
C ASP A 148 -21.23 -3.03 5.97
N GLU A 149 -21.99 -3.02 4.88
CA GLU A 149 -21.47 -3.04 3.52
C GLU A 149 -22.08 -1.90 2.73
N THR A 150 -21.23 -1.03 2.19
CA THR A 150 -21.65 0.11 1.40
C THR A 150 -20.88 0.11 0.09
N LYS A 151 -21.60 0.17 -1.03
CA LYS A 151 -21.00 0.39 -2.35
C LYS A 151 -20.77 1.88 -2.55
N ILE A 152 -19.55 2.25 -2.90
CA ILE A 152 -19.13 3.60 -3.24
C ILE A 152 -18.74 3.59 -4.73
N ASP A 153 -19.44 4.34 -5.56
CA ASP A 153 -19.10 4.47 -6.96
C ASP A 153 -17.94 5.47 -7.09
N LEU A 154 -16.87 5.02 -7.74
CA LEU A 154 -15.71 5.85 -8.05
C LEU A 154 -15.94 6.57 -9.39
N GLU A 155 -15.26 7.70 -9.60
CA GLU A 155 -15.42 8.63 -10.71
C GLU A 155 -15.59 7.92 -12.07
N GLY A 156 -16.61 8.31 -12.80
CA GLY A 156 -16.96 7.73 -14.09
C GLY A 156 -17.83 6.47 -14.02
N GLY A 157 -18.22 5.98 -12.82
CA GLY A 157 -19.13 4.82 -12.67
C GLY A 157 -18.59 3.49 -13.20
N GLN A 158 -17.33 3.46 -13.66
CA GLN A 158 -16.68 2.27 -14.20
C GLN A 158 -16.12 1.35 -13.11
N SER A 159 -15.99 1.86 -11.92
CA SER A 159 -15.43 1.13 -10.77
C SER A 159 -16.24 1.38 -9.53
N SER A 160 -16.35 0.37 -8.69
CA SER A 160 -16.98 0.50 -7.40
C SER A 160 -16.08 -0.06 -6.30
N LEU A 161 -16.11 0.65 -5.19
CA LEU A 161 -15.43 0.29 -3.96
C LEU A 161 -16.45 -0.22 -2.96
N ILE A 162 -16.22 -1.38 -2.38
CA ILE A 162 -17.06 -1.91 -1.32
C ILE A 162 -16.40 -1.57 0.01
N ARG A 163 -17.08 -0.82 0.85
CA ARG A 163 -16.65 -0.53 2.22
C ARG A 163 -17.39 -1.43 3.18
N ARG A 164 -16.65 -2.11 4.08
CA ARG A 164 -17.18 -2.94 5.17
C ARG A 164 -16.55 -2.55 6.50
N VAL A 165 -17.29 -2.71 7.58
CA VAL A 165 -16.73 -2.67 8.92
C VAL A 165 -16.61 -4.12 9.41
N ILE A 166 -15.38 -4.57 9.62
CA ILE A 166 -15.05 -5.87 10.20
C ILE A 166 -14.85 -5.69 11.69
N SER A 167 -15.64 -6.42 12.50
CA SER A 167 -15.50 -6.48 13.94
C SER A 167 -14.78 -7.75 14.35
N ILE A 168 -13.72 -7.61 15.11
CA ILE A 168 -12.92 -8.70 15.67
C ILE A 168 -13.23 -8.77 17.16
N ASP A 169 -13.91 -9.81 17.61
CA ASP A 169 -14.19 -10.07 19.03
C ASP A 169 -13.17 -11.12 19.52
N PHE A 170 -12.36 -10.74 20.47
CA PHE A 170 -11.31 -11.60 21.04
C PHE A 170 -11.62 -12.03 22.48
N SER A 171 -12.91 -12.12 22.82
CA SER A 171 -13.35 -12.77 24.05
C SER A 171 -13.10 -14.30 23.93
N PRO A 172 -12.52 -14.99 24.95
CA PRO A 172 -12.21 -14.46 26.28
C PRO A 172 -10.77 -13.87 26.42
N SER A 173 -9.92 -13.97 25.42
CA SER A 173 -8.49 -13.67 25.56
C SER A 173 -8.01 -12.63 24.56
N PRO A 174 -7.91 -11.34 24.93
CA PRO A 174 -7.31 -10.33 24.09
C PRO A 174 -5.82 -10.61 23.85
N PRO A 175 -5.22 -10.07 22.76
CA PRO A 175 -3.79 -10.19 22.53
C PRO A 175 -2.97 -9.65 23.73
N PRO A 176 -1.80 -10.21 24.01
CA PRO A 176 -0.91 -9.69 25.03
C PRO A 176 -0.68 -8.18 24.85
N ASN A 177 -0.73 -7.42 25.95
CA ASN A 177 -0.52 -5.97 25.99
C ASN A 177 -1.58 -5.13 25.23
N PHE A 178 -2.72 -5.70 24.89
CA PHE A 178 -3.83 -4.96 24.29
C PHE A 178 -4.72 -4.34 25.38
N LEU A 179 -4.71 -3.02 25.47
CA LEU A 179 -5.47 -2.26 26.48
C LEU A 179 -6.82 -1.75 25.96
N GLY A 180 -7.29 -2.22 24.82
CA GLY A 180 -8.43 -1.67 24.08
C GLY A 180 -9.78 -2.36 24.26
N GLY A 181 -10.00 -3.16 25.31
CA GLY A 181 -11.26 -3.92 25.51
C GLY A 181 -11.25 -5.28 24.82
N THR A 182 -12.46 -5.83 24.49
CA THR A 182 -12.62 -7.17 23.91
C THR A 182 -12.88 -7.18 22.41
N ARG A 183 -12.92 -5.99 21.77
CA ARG A 183 -13.27 -5.86 20.35
C ARG A 183 -12.35 -4.86 19.64
N TRP A 184 -12.10 -5.12 18.37
CA TRP A 184 -11.40 -4.24 17.46
C TRP A 184 -12.17 -4.08 16.15
N GLY A 185 -12.32 -2.85 15.68
CA GLY A 185 -12.97 -2.54 14.42
C GLY A 185 -11.95 -2.16 13.34
N VAL A 186 -12.09 -2.73 12.17
CA VAL A 186 -11.30 -2.44 10.97
C VAL A 186 -12.24 -2.08 9.83
N THR A 187 -12.01 -0.95 9.17
CA THR A 187 -12.72 -0.62 7.94
C THR A 187 -11.99 -1.22 6.75
N GLN A 188 -12.63 -2.15 6.06
CA GLN A 188 -12.13 -2.73 4.83
C GLN A 188 -12.67 -1.95 3.63
N PHE A 189 -11.77 -1.61 2.71
CA PHE A 189 -12.06 -1.08 1.39
C PHE A 189 -11.67 -2.13 0.35
N HIS A 190 -12.63 -2.62 -0.42
CA HIS A 190 -12.44 -3.69 -1.37
C HIS A 190 -12.71 -3.21 -2.80
N LEU A 191 -11.64 -3.04 -3.57
CA LEU A 191 -11.69 -2.69 -4.99
C LEU A 191 -11.54 -3.95 -5.83
N THR A 192 -12.58 -4.32 -6.57
CA THR A 192 -12.61 -5.57 -7.35
C THR A 192 -12.30 -5.40 -8.84
N SER A 193 -12.28 -4.15 -9.31
CA SER A 193 -12.19 -3.82 -10.74
C SER A 193 -10.77 -3.60 -11.27
N TRP A 194 -9.75 -3.62 -10.41
CA TRP A 194 -8.36 -3.42 -10.83
C TRP A 194 -7.81 -4.68 -11.53
N PRO A 195 -7.47 -4.64 -12.83
CA PRO A 195 -6.98 -5.80 -13.55
C PRO A 195 -5.58 -6.25 -13.06
N ASP A 196 -5.33 -7.56 -13.10
CA ASP A 196 -4.03 -8.14 -12.74
C ASP A 196 -2.94 -7.68 -13.71
N HIS A 197 -1.79 -7.28 -13.18
CA HIS A 197 -0.68 -6.66 -13.92
C HIS A 197 -1.05 -5.40 -14.72
N GLY A 198 -2.30 -4.94 -14.65
CA GLY A 198 -2.76 -3.73 -15.31
C GLY A 198 -2.54 -2.47 -14.49
N VAL A 199 -2.83 -1.35 -15.13
CA VAL A 199 -2.84 -0.02 -14.52
C VAL A 199 -4.28 0.36 -14.19
N PHE A 200 -4.46 1.11 -13.13
CA PHE A 200 -5.73 1.70 -12.75
C PHE A 200 -5.64 3.21 -12.94
N PRO A 201 -6.70 3.89 -13.40
CA PRO A 201 -6.65 5.33 -13.62
C PRO A 201 -6.18 6.09 -12.37
N ALA A 202 -5.27 7.03 -12.54
CA ALA A 202 -4.73 7.83 -11.45
C ALA A 202 -5.85 8.57 -10.67
N THR A 203 -6.87 9.06 -11.38
CA THR A 203 -8.07 9.67 -10.79
C THR A 203 -8.74 8.76 -9.79
N THR A 204 -9.04 7.53 -10.22
CA THR A 204 -9.74 6.54 -9.37
C THR A 204 -8.90 6.10 -8.18
N LEU A 205 -7.56 6.04 -8.34
CA LEU A 205 -6.66 5.78 -7.20
C LEU A 205 -6.69 6.93 -6.18
N LEU A 206 -6.70 8.17 -6.64
CA LEU A 206 -6.79 9.33 -5.77
C LEU A 206 -8.13 9.38 -5.03
N GLU A 207 -9.23 8.97 -5.65
CA GLU A 207 -10.52 8.85 -4.98
C GLU A 207 -10.52 7.73 -3.92
N LEU A 208 -10.00 6.54 -4.26
CA LEU A 208 -9.81 5.47 -3.29
C LEU A 208 -9.00 5.95 -2.07
N MET A 209 -7.94 6.72 -2.32
CA MET A 209 -7.12 7.29 -1.24
C MET A 209 -7.92 8.26 -0.38
N ARG A 210 -8.74 9.13 -0.96
CA ARG A 210 -9.61 10.06 -0.21
C ARG A 210 -10.58 9.30 0.68
N GLU A 211 -11.26 8.28 0.15
CA GLU A 211 -12.19 7.45 0.91
C GLU A 211 -11.53 6.76 2.11
N THR A 212 -10.34 6.21 1.91
CA THR A 212 -9.60 5.54 2.98
C THR A 212 -9.07 6.51 4.03
N GLN A 213 -8.62 7.70 3.60
CA GLN A 213 -8.12 8.73 4.50
C GLN A 213 -9.21 9.34 5.40
N MET A 214 -10.45 9.42 4.92
CA MET A 214 -11.58 9.87 5.74
C MET A 214 -11.81 9.00 6.98
N VAL A 215 -11.48 7.71 6.90
CA VAL A 215 -11.59 6.76 8.02
C VAL A 215 -10.30 6.70 8.85
N ALA A 216 -9.15 6.93 8.21
CA ALA A 216 -7.83 6.80 8.83
C ALA A 216 -7.47 7.95 9.80
N MET A 217 -8.36 8.89 10.08
CA MET A 217 -8.10 10.07 10.92
C MET A 217 -8.18 9.81 12.44
N PRO A 218 -7.34 8.97 13.05
CA PRO A 218 -7.21 8.99 14.48
C PRO A 218 -6.27 10.14 14.88
N LYS A 219 -6.61 10.85 15.93
CA LYS A 219 -5.72 11.82 16.62
C LYS A 219 -4.54 11.10 17.32
N ILE A 220 -4.04 10.03 16.75
CA ILE A 220 -2.96 9.18 17.30
C ILE A 220 -1.71 9.45 16.45
N TYR A 221 -0.64 9.84 17.11
CA TYR A 221 0.65 10.05 16.46
C TYR A 221 1.71 9.14 17.12
N PRO A 222 2.52 8.39 16.36
CA PRO A 222 2.41 8.21 14.90
C PRO A 222 1.11 7.48 14.51
N PRO A 223 0.58 7.73 13.31
CA PRO A 223 -0.62 7.05 12.84
C PRO A 223 -0.36 5.53 12.71
N PRO A 224 -1.36 4.68 13.02
CA PRO A 224 -1.21 3.26 12.79
C PRO A 224 -1.03 2.95 11.30
N PRO A 225 -0.35 1.84 10.95
CA PRO A 225 -0.13 1.49 9.57
C PRO A 225 -1.44 1.21 8.83
N THR A 226 -1.52 1.62 7.56
CA THR A 226 -2.55 1.15 6.64
C THR A 226 -2.15 -0.22 6.10
N TRP A 227 -3.06 -1.20 6.19
CA TRP A 227 -2.83 -2.53 5.61
C TRP A 227 -3.34 -2.59 4.18
N ILE A 228 -2.47 -2.94 3.25
CA ILE A 228 -2.80 -3.03 1.82
C ILE A 228 -2.44 -4.42 1.32
N HIS A 229 -3.38 -5.11 0.70
CA HIS A 229 -3.09 -6.35 0.00
C HIS A 229 -3.79 -6.40 -1.37
N CYS A 230 -3.20 -7.20 -2.27
CA CYS A 230 -3.85 -7.66 -3.48
C CYS A 230 -3.83 -9.20 -3.48
N SER A 231 -3.46 -9.85 -4.56
CA SER A 231 -3.25 -11.31 -4.54
C SER A 231 -1.89 -11.68 -3.95
N ALA A 232 -0.79 -11.20 -4.54
CA ALA A 232 0.58 -11.41 -4.07
C ALA A 232 1.08 -10.34 -3.10
N GLY A 233 0.43 -9.18 -3.04
CA GLY A 233 0.80 -8.06 -2.18
C GLY A 233 2.04 -7.30 -2.66
N VAL A 234 2.24 -7.19 -3.98
CA VAL A 234 3.41 -6.50 -4.55
C VAL A 234 3.03 -5.50 -5.65
N GLY A 235 2.32 -5.90 -6.72
CA GLY A 235 2.03 -5.01 -7.84
C GLY A 235 1.04 -3.90 -7.48
N ARG A 236 -0.26 -4.23 -7.43
CA ARG A 236 -1.35 -3.30 -7.07
C ARG A 236 -1.11 -2.66 -5.70
N SER A 237 -0.67 -3.45 -4.73
CA SER A 237 -0.36 -2.96 -3.37
C SER A 237 0.79 -1.96 -3.38
N GLY A 238 1.85 -2.23 -4.15
CA GLY A 238 2.98 -1.32 -4.29
C GLY A 238 2.60 -0.01 -4.97
N THR A 239 1.77 -0.07 -6.01
CA THR A 239 1.31 1.12 -6.72
C THR A 239 0.46 2.02 -5.82
N LEU A 240 -0.44 1.45 -5.02
CA LEU A 240 -1.24 2.24 -4.08
C LEU A 240 -0.39 2.79 -2.94
N ALA A 241 0.51 2.00 -2.35
CA ALA A 241 1.42 2.49 -1.31
C ALA A 241 2.31 3.63 -1.83
N ALA A 242 2.82 3.51 -3.08
CA ALA A 242 3.59 4.56 -3.72
C ALA A 242 2.76 5.85 -3.92
N ALA A 243 1.49 5.72 -4.29
CA ALA A 243 0.59 6.87 -4.44
C ALA A 243 0.37 7.62 -3.09
N TYR A 244 0.17 6.90 -1.99
CA TYR A 244 0.05 7.52 -0.65
C TYR A 244 1.32 8.25 -0.25
N ILE A 245 2.48 7.62 -0.46
CA ILE A 245 3.78 8.25 -0.14
C ILE A 245 3.98 9.50 -0.99
N ALA A 246 3.68 9.43 -2.31
CA ALA A 246 3.79 10.56 -3.22
C ALA A 246 2.92 11.74 -2.77
N GLN A 247 1.65 11.48 -2.43
CA GLN A 247 0.72 12.51 -1.96
C GLN A 247 1.25 13.19 -0.68
N ALA A 248 1.72 12.41 0.29
CA ALA A 248 2.25 12.94 1.53
C ALA A 248 3.55 13.74 1.31
N ALA A 249 4.47 13.24 0.47
CA ALA A 249 5.73 13.92 0.18
C ALA A 249 5.51 15.25 -0.57
N ILE A 250 4.60 15.26 -1.55
CA ILE A 250 4.21 16.47 -2.29
C ILE A 250 3.53 17.47 -1.35
N GLY A 251 2.69 16.99 -0.40
CA GLY A 251 2.08 17.84 0.62
C GLY A 251 3.12 18.53 1.51
N VAL A 252 4.17 17.83 1.91
CA VAL A 252 5.29 18.42 2.67
C VAL A 252 6.07 19.43 1.82
N ALA A 253 6.37 19.11 0.57
CA ALA A 253 7.05 20.02 -0.35
C ALA A 253 6.24 21.30 -0.59
N LYS A 254 4.92 21.18 -0.74
CA LYS A 254 4.02 22.35 -0.86
C LYS A 254 4.07 23.22 0.38
N GLN A 255 3.97 22.65 1.56
CA GLN A 255 4.04 23.42 2.81
C GLN A 255 5.36 24.17 2.95
N ALA A 256 6.48 23.53 2.59
CA ALA A 256 7.79 24.18 2.58
C ALA A 256 7.87 25.34 1.57
N SER A 257 7.28 25.15 0.39
CA SER A 257 7.19 26.20 -0.65
C SER A 257 6.35 27.39 -0.18
N ASP A 258 5.22 27.16 0.49
CA ASP A 258 4.33 28.21 0.96
C ASP A 258 4.92 29.02 2.15
N GLN A 259 5.79 28.40 2.95
CA GLN A 259 6.46 29.03 4.10
C GLN A 259 7.75 29.77 3.74
N GLY A 260 8.35 29.45 2.60
CA GLY A 260 9.55 30.13 2.09
C GLY A 260 9.21 31.51 1.54
N GLY A 261 9.49 32.58 2.28
CA GLY A 261 9.43 33.96 1.79
C GLY A 261 10.50 34.18 0.71
N TRP A 262 10.12 34.17 -0.55
CA TRP A 262 11.02 34.22 -1.70
C TRP A 262 11.44 35.65 -2.02
N GLY A 263 12.74 35.96 -1.83
CA GLY A 263 13.36 37.11 -2.47
C GLY A 263 13.75 36.80 -3.91
N GLU A 264 13.68 37.81 -4.76
CA GLU A 264 14.13 37.95 -6.16
C GLU A 264 13.75 36.84 -7.19
N GLU A 265 13.26 37.27 -8.34
CA GLU A 265 12.74 36.44 -9.44
C GLU A 265 13.76 35.44 -10.03
N ALA A 266 15.05 35.75 -10.01
CA ALA A 266 16.14 34.88 -10.46
C ALA A 266 16.35 33.66 -9.54
N SER A 267 16.14 33.82 -8.22
CA SER A 267 16.23 32.74 -7.24
C SER A 267 15.06 31.76 -7.38
N LYS A 268 13.89 32.26 -7.74
CA LYS A 268 12.69 31.43 -7.99
C LYS A 268 12.90 30.45 -9.14
N THR A 269 13.57 30.86 -10.23
CA THR A 269 13.75 30.03 -11.44
C THR A 269 14.72 28.87 -11.20
N VAL A 270 15.81 29.10 -10.44
CA VAL A 270 16.76 28.04 -10.07
C VAL A 270 16.12 27.04 -9.12
N TYR A 271 15.46 27.53 -8.09
CA TYR A 271 14.75 26.67 -7.12
C TYR A 271 13.63 25.84 -7.77
N GLN A 272 12.88 26.43 -8.70
CA GLN A 272 11.82 25.72 -9.40
C GLN A 272 12.36 24.57 -10.24
N ARG A 273 13.52 24.76 -10.91
CA ARG A 273 14.22 23.69 -11.63
C ARG A 273 14.72 22.57 -10.74
N ASP A 274 15.29 22.93 -9.59
CA ASP A 274 15.78 21.94 -8.63
C ASP A 274 14.62 21.14 -8.03
N MET A 275 13.49 21.80 -7.72
CA MET A 275 12.29 21.12 -7.23
C MET A 275 11.65 20.22 -8.31
N GLU A 276 11.57 20.66 -9.56
CA GLU A 276 11.10 19.83 -10.67
C GLU A 276 11.97 18.59 -10.84
N ALA A 277 13.29 18.72 -10.72
CA ALA A 277 14.22 17.60 -10.78
C ALA A 277 13.96 16.59 -9.64
N GLU A 278 13.80 17.08 -8.41
CA GLU A 278 13.46 16.24 -7.24
C GLU A 278 12.11 15.53 -7.38
N LEU A 279 11.11 16.20 -7.98
CA LEU A 279 9.81 15.60 -8.25
C LEU A 279 9.87 14.46 -9.25
N TRP A 280 10.73 14.55 -10.29
CA TRP A 280 10.89 13.46 -11.26
C TRP A 280 11.75 12.31 -10.73
N ASP A 281 12.58 12.52 -9.72
CA ASP A 281 13.30 11.46 -9.01
C ASP A 281 12.46 10.78 -7.92
N LEU A 282 11.40 11.43 -7.45
CA LEU A 282 10.54 10.95 -6.36
C LEU A 282 9.96 9.55 -6.61
N PRO A 283 9.41 9.22 -7.80
CA PRO A 283 8.88 7.88 -8.06
C PRO A 283 9.90 6.76 -7.89
N VAL A 284 11.12 6.94 -8.40
CA VAL A 284 12.20 5.94 -8.25
C VAL A 284 12.54 5.75 -6.77
N ARG A 285 12.71 6.84 -6.02
CA ARG A 285 13.03 6.81 -4.59
C ARG A 285 11.94 6.13 -3.77
N ILE A 286 10.68 6.38 -4.10
CA ILE A 286 9.53 5.72 -3.44
C ILE A 286 9.56 4.22 -3.73
N VAL A 287 9.68 3.82 -5.00
CA VAL A 287 9.65 2.39 -5.37
C VAL A 287 10.85 1.66 -4.79
N GLU A 288 12.04 2.28 -4.81
CA GLU A 288 13.24 1.74 -4.17
C GLU A 288 13.04 1.57 -2.65
N HIS A 289 12.44 2.55 -1.98
CA HIS A 289 12.10 2.44 -0.56
C HIS A 289 11.17 1.25 -0.30
N LEU A 290 10.09 1.12 -1.07
CA LEU A 290 9.15 -0.01 -0.93
C LEU A 290 9.84 -1.36 -1.13
N ARG A 291 10.72 -1.47 -2.15
CA ARG A 291 11.44 -2.69 -2.50
C ARG A 291 12.50 -3.11 -1.49
N ARG A 292 13.00 -2.20 -0.67
CA ARG A 292 13.86 -2.54 0.48
C ARG A 292 13.17 -3.40 1.54
N TYR A 293 11.84 -3.27 1.65
CA TYR A 293 11.06 -4.01 2.64
C TYR A 293 10.26 -5.16 2.02
N ARG A 294 9.91 -5.07 0.75
CA ARG A 294 9.24 -6.15 0.03
C ARG A 294 9.64 -6.14 -1.43
N ALA A 295 10.30 -7.21 -1.87
CA ALA A 295 10.74 -7.35 -3.24
C ALA A 295 9.57 -7.21 -4.24
N ARG A 296 9.86 -6.71 -5.43
CA ARG A 296 8.93 -6.57 -6.55
C ARG A 296 7.74 -5.62 -6.29
N MET A 297 7.80 -4.76 -5.28
CA MET A 297 6.79 -3.71 -5.13
C MET A 297 6.76 -2.83 -6.38
N VAL A 298 5.53 -2.55 -6.91
CA VAL A 298 5.32 -1.97 -8.25
C VAL A 298 5.89 -2.92 -9.31
N GLN A 299 5.13 -3.97 -9.64
CA GLN A 299 5.62 -5.19 -10.27
C GLN A 299 5.80 -5.09 -11.79
N THR A 300 5.22 -4.09 -12.44
CA THR A 300 5.30 -3.94 -13.90
C THR A 300 5.76 -2.54 -14.28
N ILE A 301 6.35 -2.41 -15.49
CA ILE A 301 6.73 -1.10 -16.03
C ILE A 301 5.52 -0.17 -16.16
N ASP A 302 4.35 -0.69 -16.50
CA ASP A 302 3.13 0.13 -16.63
C ASP A 302 2.67 0.65 -15.26
N GLN A 303 2.79 -0.14 -14.20
CA GLN A 303 2.54 0.31 -12.82
C GLN A 303 3.57 1.36 -12.39
N PHE A 304 4.82 1.21 -12.80
CA PHE A 304 5.86 2.20 -12.53
C PHE A 304 5.58 3.53 -13.25
N GLU A 305 5.17 3.50 -14.52
CA GLU A 305 4.70 4.68 -15.25
C GLU A 305 3.50 5.34 -14.56
N ALA A 306 2.57 4.55 -14.03
CA ALA A 306 1.43 5.08 -13.28
C ALA A 306 1.85 5.85 -12.03
N VAL A 307 2.91 5.43 -11.34
CA VAL A 307 3.46 6.19 -10.20
C VAL A 307 3.99 7.56 -10.67
N TYR A 308 4.65 7.65 -11.82
CA TYR A 308 5.06 8.91 -12.41
C TYR A 308 3.87 9.81 -12.77
N GLU A 309 2.82 9.23 -13.33
CA GLU A 309 1.60 9.97 -13.66
C GLU A 309 0.91 10.53 -12.42
N ILE A 310 0.83 9.74 -11.35
CA ILE A 310 0.27 10.17 -10.06
C ILE A 310 1.10 11.33 -9.48
N VAL A 311 2.43 11.22 -9.47
CA VAL A 311 3.32 12.29 -8.99
C VAL A 311 3.13 13.56 -9.81
N ALA A 312 3.11 13.46 -11.15
CA ALA A 312 2.91 14.61 -12.03
C ALA A 312 1.58 15.31 -11.76
N ARG A 313 0.50 14.54 -11.61
CA ARG A 313 -0.83 15.06 -11.33
C ARG A 313 -0.89 15.76 -9.96
N LEU A 314 -0.43 15.09 -8.91
CA LEU A 314 -0.41 15.65 -7.57
C LEU A 314 0.45 16.92 -7.47
N ALA A 315 1.60 16.93 -8.13
CA ALA A 315 2.49 18.10 -8.15
C ALA A 315 1.87 19.27 -8.94
N THR A 316 1.15 18.99 -10.03
CA THR A 316 0.40 20.00 -10.78
C THR A 316 -0.76 20.57 -9.95
N GLU A 317 -1.54 19.71 -9.29
CA GLU A 317 -2.62 20.12 -8.38
C GLU A 317 -2.10 20.94 -7.19
N ALA A 318 -0.89 20.65 -6.73
CA ALA A 318 -0.21 21.40 -5.68
C ALA A 318 0.44 22.73 -6.16
N GLY A 319 0.47 22.99 -7.48
CA GLY A 319 1.12 24.15 -8.07
C GLY A 319 2.66 24.08 -8.05
N LEU A 320 3.24 22.90 -7.87
CA LEU A 320 4.69 22.64 -7.89
C LEU A 320 5.22 22.31 -9.28
N LEU A 321 4.36 21.89 -10.20
CA LEU A 321 4.63 21.76 -11.62
C LEU A 321 3.72 22.68 -12.41
N VAL A 322 4.26 23.39 -13.38
CA VAL A 322 3.47 24.13 -14.36
C VAL A 322 2.87 23.09 -15.31
N GLY A 323 1.56 22.97 -15.35
CA GLY A 323 0.88 22.04 -16.24
C GLY A 323 1.30 22.30 -17.69
N GLU A 324 1.64 21.24 -18.44
CA GLU A 324 1.74 21.35 -19.89
C GLU A 324 0.39 21.85 -20.39
N ALA A 325 0.39 23.06 -20.93
CA ALA A 325 -0.80 23.59 -21.60
C ALA A 325 -1.20 22.55 -22.65
N LYS A 326 -2.44 22.04 -22.56
CA LYS A 326 -3.01 21.13 -23.57
C LYS A 326 -2.82 21.81 -24.94
N LYS A 327 -1.89 21.28 -25.74
CA LYS A 327 -1.81 21.59 -27.16
C LYS A 327 -2.85 20.82 -27.93
#